data_d11486665986e19050a6226df7c1ce2d
#
_entry.id   d11486665986e19050a6226df7c1ce2d
#
_cell.length_a   1.000
_cell.length_b   1.000
_cell.length_c   1.000
_cell.angle_alpha   90.00
_cell.angle_beta   90.00
_cell.angle_gamma   90.00
#
_symmetry.space_group_name_H-M   'P 1'
#
loop_
_entity.id
_entity.type
_entity.pdbx_description
1 polymer ?
#
loop_
_entity_poly.entity_id
_entity_poly.type
_entity_poly.pdbx_seq_one_letter_code
_entity_poly.pdbx_strand_id
1 'polypeptide(L)'
;MRSESGFNRRATAVLAAWTLVALLLAGQAWVAGQVRGEPLAWARASGIWIVWAAAWAALTPIALQLAARFPLQRAHFFRAIAVHGLASVACALANMAIFALAAPVVGATQLEPTWLGTFTRLLGTTFILNVPVYWLVVAAARLERLARTAREKDRLEAQLADARLQALRAQLQPHFLFNAL
;
A
#
# COMPACT_ATOMS: atom_id res chain seq x y z
N MET A 1 -7.48 -20.16 14.70
CA MET A 1 -8.40 -18.99 14.76
C MET A 1 -7.72 -17.60 14.85
N ARG A 2 -6.53 -17.40 15.44
CA ARG A 2 -5.87 -16.06 15.49
C ARG A 2 -5.23 -15.58 14.17
N SER A 3 -4.86 -16.46 13.24
CA SER A 3 -4.23 -16.09 11.98
C SER A 3 -5.21 -15.54 10.93
N GLU A 4 -6.43 -16.02 10.91
CA GLU A 4 -7.46 -15.60 9.95
C GLU A 4 -7.95 -14.18 10.21
N SER A 5 -8.06 -13.77 11.48
CA SER A 5 -8.47 -12.41 11.84
C SER A 5 -7.45 -11.34 11.42
N GLY A 6 -6.16 -11.67 11.45
CA GLY A 6 -5.09 -10.76 11.03
C GLY A 6 -4.99 -10.60 9.50
N PHE A 7 -5.24 -11.67 8.75
CA PHE A 7 -5.28 -11.63 7.29
C PHE A 7 -6.47 -10.81 6.78
N ASN A 8 -7.65 -11.06 7.33
CA ASN A 8 -8.85 -10.32 6.95
C ASN A 8 -8.74 -8.81 7.21
N ARG A 9 -8.17 -8.40 8.36
CA ARG A 9 -7.96 -6.98 8.67
C ARG A 9 -7.04 -6.27 7.67
N ARG A 10 -5.96 -6.94 7.23
CA ARG A 10 -5.04 -6.37 6.23
C ARG A 10 -5.69 -6.25 4.87
N ALA A 11 -6.40 -7.28 4.43
CA ALA A 11 -7.12 -7.27 3.17
C ALA A 11 -8.18 -6.15 3.15
N THR A 12 -8.95 -6.01 4.23
CA THR A 12 -9.93 -4.93 4.38
C THR A 12 -9.28 -3.54 4.34
N ALA A 13 -8.15 -3.36 5.02
CA ALA A 13 -7.43 -2.09 5.01
C ALA A 13 -6.90 -1.72 3.61
N VAL A 14 -6.37 -2.70 2.86
CA VAL A 14 -5.92 -2.49 1.47
C VAL A 14 -7.10 -2.11 0.57
N LEU A 15 -8.21 -2.86 0.66
CA LEU A 15 -9.41 -2.56 -0.12
C LEU A 15 -9.96 -1.18 0.22
N ALA A 16 -10.07 -0.83 1.50
CA ALA A 16 -10.55 0.48 1.94
C ALA A 16 -9.66 1.62 1.41
N ALA A 17 -8.33 1.46 1.49
CA ALA A 17 -7.39 2.44 1.00
C ALA A 17 -7.54 2.65 -0.53
N TRP A 18 -7.60 1.59 -1.31
CA TRP A 18 -7.78 1.68 -2.76
C TRP A 18 -9.16 2.22 -3.16
N THR A 19 -10.22 1.88 -2.41
CA THR A 19 -11.55 2.45 -2.62
C THR A 19 -11.55 3.96 -2.39
N LEU A 20 -10.90 4.43 -1.32
CA LEU A 20 -10.76 5.86 -1.06
C LEU A 20 -10.01 6.57 -2.18
N VAL A 21 -8.90 6.00 -2.66
CA VAL A 21 -8.14 6.54 -3.79
C VAL A 21 -9.01 6.59 -5.06
N ALA A 22 -9.76 5.52 -5.34
CA ALA A 22 -10.68 5.49 -6.49
C ALA A 22 -11.71 6.61 -6.43
N LEU A 23 -12.34 6.82 -5.28
CA LEU A 23 -13.37 7.86 -5.11
C LEU A 23 -12.79 9.28 -5.24
N LEU A 24 -11.60 9.51 -4.69
CA LEU A 24 -10.90 10.80 -4.83
C LEU A 24 -10.58 11.10 -6.30
N LEU A 25 -10.01 10.13 -7.02
CA LEU A 25 -9.66 10.28 -8.43
C LEU A 25 -10.89 10.39 -9.31
N ALA A 26 -11.96 9.65 -9.01
CA ALA A 26 -13.26 9.79 -9.69
C ALA A 26 -13.86 11.19 -9.50
N GLY A 27 -13.81 11.71 -8.27
CA GLY A 27 -14.25 13.07 -7.96
C GLY A 27 -13.45 14.11 -8.72
N GLN A 28 -12.13 13.99 -8.74
CA GLN A 28 -11.25 14.87 -9.50
C GLN A 28 -11.56 14.82 -11.02
N ALA A 29 -11.72 13.62 -11.58
CA ALA A 29 -12.02 13.45 -12.99
C ALA A 29 -13.39 14.03 -13.36
N TRP A 30 -14.40 13.85 -12.50
CA TRP A 30 -15.73 14.41 -12.68
C TRP A 30 -15.70 15.94 -12.66
N VAL A 31 -15.08 16.56 -11.66
CA VAL A 31 -14.94 18.02 -11.56
C VAL A 31 -14.18 18.57 -12.77
N ALA A 32 -13.06 17.93 -13.14
CA ALA A 32 -12.27 18.35 -14.29
C ALA A 32 -13.05 18.28 -15.61
N GLY A 33 -13.95 17.31 -15.76
CA GLY A 33 -14.87 17.22 -16.91
C GLY A 33 -15.84 18.39 -16.96
N GLN A 34 -16.45 18.74 -15.82
CA GLN A 34 -17.35 19.90 -15.74
C GLN A 34 -16.64 21.21 -16.10
N VAL A 35 -15.45 21.44 -15.59
CA VAL A 35 -14.67 22.66 -15.84
C VAL A 35 -14.26 22.79 -17.32
N ARG A 36 -13.99 21.67 -18.01
CA ARG A 36 -13.61 21.67 -19.43
C ARG A 36 -14.82 21.76 -20.39
N GLY A 37 -16.04 21.75 -19.87
CA GLY A 37 -17.23 21.69 -20.70
C GLY A 37 -17.47 20.32 -21.36
N GLU A 38 -16.79 19.29 -20.90
CA GLU A 38 -16.96 17.89 -21.34
C GLU A 38 -17.52 17.07 -20.17
N PRO A 39 -18.85 17.19 -19.88
CA PRO A 39 -19.39 16.58 -18.66
C PRO A 39 -19.29 15.06 -18.71
N LEU A 40 -18.51 14.52 -17.80
CA LEU A 40 -18.39 13.08 -17.57
C LEU A 40 -19.46 12.64 -16.56
N ALA A 41 -20.28 11.64 -16.93
CA ALA A 41 -21.23 11.08 -15.98
C ALA A 41 -20.48 10.48 -14.78
N TRP A 42 -20.98 10.76 -13.55
CA TRP A 42 -20.37 10.25 -12.33
C TRP A 42 -20.17 8.73 -12.34
N ALA A 43 -21.17 7.98 -12.84
CA ALA A 43 -21.09 6.52 -12.94
C ALA A 43 -19.92 6.05 -13.81
N ARG A 44 -19.62 6.77 -14.90
CA ARG A 44 -18.47 6.45 -15.78
C ARG A 44 -17.15 6.81 -15.09
N ALA A 45 -17.06 8.01 -14.50
CA ALA A 45 -15.86 8.43 -13.78
C ALA A 45 -15.52 7.45 -12.65
N SER A 46 -16.51 7.10 -11.82
CA SER A 46 -16.33 6.16 -10.72
C SER A 46 -15.99 4.74 -11.23
N GLY A 47 -16.64 4.24 -12.25
CA GLY A 47 -16.37 2.94 -12.85
C GLY A 47 -14.92 2.80 -13.32
N ILE A 48 -14.41 3.79 -14.05
CA ILE A 48 -13.02 3.82 -14.54
C ILE A 48 -12.03 3.72 -13.38
N TRP A 49 -12.18 4.56 -12.36
CA TRP A 49 -11.23 4.60 -11.25
C TRP A 49 -11.37 3.44 -10.28
N ILE A 50 -12.58 2.88 -10.12
CA ILE A 50 -12.80 1.66 -9.33
C ILE A 50 -12.09 0.46 -9.99
N VAL A 51 -12.19 0.29 -11.30
CA VAL A 51 -11.49 -0.79 -12.01
C VAL A 51 -9.98 -0.64 -11.89
N TRP A 52 -9.45 0.57 -12.10
CA TRP A 52 -8.03 0.82 -11.94
C TRP A 52 -7.54 0.52 -10.51
N ALA A 53 -8.27 0.96 -9.49
CA ALA A 53 -7.92 0.73 -8.10
C ALA A 53 -8.09 -0.75 -7.68
N ALA A 54 -9.11 -1.45 -8.19
CA ALA A 54 -9.31 -2.87 -7.95
C ALA A 54 -8.14 -3.71 -8.50
N ALA A 55 -7.64 -3.36 -9.69
CA ALA A 55 -6.46 -3.99 -10.25
C ALA A 55 -5.22 -3.76 -9.36
N TRP A 56 -5.01 -2.54 -8.86
CA TRP A 56 -3.94 -2.26 -7.90
C TRP A 56 -4.15 -2.96 -6.55
N ALA A 57 -5.38 -3.06 -6.06
CA ALA A 57 -5.69 -3.82 -4.84
C ALA A 57 -5.31 -5.30 -4.98
N ALA A 58 -5.57 -5.91 -6.15
CA ALA A 58 -5.18 -7.28 -6.46
C ALA A 58 -3.66 -7.45 -6.59
N LEU A 59 -2.94 -6.45 -7.09
CA LEU A 59 -1.47 -6.47 -7.24
C LEU A 59 -0.72 -6.11 -5.95
N THR A 60 -1.36 -5.41 -5.01
CA THR A 60 -0.76 -4.98 -3.75
C THR A 60 -0.16 -6.13 -2.93
N PRO A 61 -0.80 -7.31 -2.75
CA PRO A 61 -0.21 -8.43 -2.03
C PRO A 61 1.12 -8.89 -2.61
N ILE A 62 1.26 -8.85 -3.95
CA ILE A 62 2.50 -9.21 -4.65
C ILE A 62 3.60 -8.20 -4.30
N ALA A 63 3.30 -6.91 -4.38
CA ALA A 63 4.24 -5.86 -4.03
C ALA A 63 4.69 -5.96 -2.56
N LEU A 64 3.76 -6.25 -1.63
CA LEU A 64 4.05 -6.44 -0.21
C LEU A 64 4.92 -7.68 0.06
N GLN A 65 4.67 -8.78 -0.64
CA GLN A 65 5.49 -10.00 -0.55
C GLN A 65 6.91 -9.75 -1.06
N LEU A 66 7.06 -9.06 -2.20
CA LEU A 66 8.37 -8.69 -2.73
C LEU A 66 9.11 -7.74 -1.79
N ALA A 67 8.42 -6.73 -1.23
CA ALA A 67 8.99 -5.83 -0.23
C ALA A 67 9.41 -6.56 1.06
N ALA A 68 8.76 -7.68 1.40
CA ALA A 68 9.15 -8.54 2.50
C ALA A 68 10.40 -9.37 2.19
N ARG A 69 10.46 -9.91 0.98
CA ARG A 69 11.49 -10.87 0.55
C ARG A 69 12.78 -10.19 0.11
N PHE A 70 12.67 -8.99 -0.45
CA PHE A 70 13.79 -8.18 -0.92
C PHE A 70 13.80 -6.80 -0.26
N PRO A 71 14.15 -6.72 1.04
CA PRO A 71 14.19 -5.45 1.74
C PRO A 71 15.31 -4.56 1.16
N LEU A 72 15.03 -3.26 1.04
CA LEU A 72 15.99 -2.24 0.57
C LEU A 72 17.03 -1.96 1.69
N GLN A 73 17.97 -2.89 1.88
CA GLN A 73 19.06 -2.78 2.84
C GLN A 73 20.39 -2.55 2.13
N ARG A 74 21.34 -1.88 2.79
CA ARG A 74 22.64 -1.52 2.19
C ARG A 74 23.39 -2.71 1.58
N ALA A 75 23.36 -3.86 2.24
CA ALA A 75 24.10 -5.07 1.80
C ALA A 75 23.65 -5.65 0.45
N HIS A 76 22.38 -5.47 0.07
CA HIS A 76 21.81 -6.03 -1.17
C HIS A 76 21.01 -5.01 -1.97
N PHE A 77 21.37 -3.74 -1.86
CA PHE A 77 20.63 -2.59 -2.40
C PHE A 77 20.39 -2.71 -3.91
N PHE A 78 21.44 -2.95 -4.70
CA PHE A 78 21.32 -3.06 -6.17
C PHE A 78 20.40 -4.20 -6.61
N ARG A 79 20.51 -5.37 -5.96
CA ARG A 79 19.63 -6.50 -6.23
C ARG A 79 18.17 -6.17 -5.90
N ALA A 80 17.93 -5.54 -4.76
CA ALA A 80 16.59 -5.14 -4.35
C ALA A 80 16.00 -4.11 -5.33
N ILE A 81 16.77 -3.10 -5.74
CA ILE A 81 16.32 -2.11 -6.74
C ILE A 81 16.02 -2.78 -8.08
N ALA A 82 16.86 -3.69 -8.56
CA ALA A 82 16.61 -4.39 -9.82
C ALA A 82 15.31 -5.21 -9.77
N VAL A 83 15.09 -5.97 -8.68
CA VAL A 83 13.86 -6.75 -8.47
C VAL A 83 12.63 -5.84 -8.41
N HIS A 84 12.68 -4.77 -7.61
CA HIS A 84 11.56 -3.83 -7.49
C HIS A 84 11.33 -3.02 -8.77
N GLY A 85 12.39 -2.69 -9.51
CA GLY A 85 12.30 -2.03 -10.81
C GLY A 85 11.54 -2.90 -11.82
N LEU A 86 11.95 -4.17 -11.98
CA LEU A 86 11.26 -5.13 -12.84
C LEU A 86 9.81 -5.36 -12.39
N ALA A 87 9.60 -5.53 -11.09
CA ALA A 87 8.26 -5.73 -10.52
C ALA A 87 7.35 -4.51 -10.74
N SER A 88 7.88 -3.30 -10.64
CA SER A 88 7.10 -2.07 -10.89
C SER A 88 6.62 -1.98 -12.32
N VAL A 89 7.49 -2.31 -13.29
CA VAL A 89 7.12 -2.40 -14.71
C VAL A 89 6.08 -3.49 -14.94
N ALA A 90 6.31 -4.69 -14.41
CA ALA A 90 5.39 -5.82 -14.56
C ALA A 90 4.00 -5.51 -13.96
N CYS A 91 3.93 -4.93 -12.77
CA CYS A 91 2.67 -4.52 -12.13
C CYS A 91 1.97 -3.40 -12.92
N ALA A 92 2.70 -2.41 -13.44
CA ALA A 92 2.13 -1.38 -14.28
C ALA A 92 1.50 -1.96 -15.55
N LEU A 93 2.20 -2.85 -16.25
CA LEU A 93 1.68 -3.53 -17.43
C LEU A 93 0.47 -4.42 -17.11
N ALA A 94 0.52 -5.17 -15.99
CA ALA A 94 -0.61 -5.98 -15.54
C ALA A 94 -1.84 -5.13 -15.21
N ASN A 95 -1.67 -4.00 -14.51
CA ASN A 95 -2.76 -3.08 -14.23
C ASN A 95 -3.42 -2.57 -15.52
N MET A 96 -2.61 -2.14 -16.50
CA MET A 96 -3.10 -1.68 -17.80
C MET A 96 -3.82 -2.78 -18.57
N ALA A 97 -3.29 -4.01 -18.56
CA ALA A 97 -3.92 -5.15 -19.22
C ALA A 97 -5.30 -5.47 -18.60
N ILE A 98 -5.40 -5.48 -17.27
CA ILE A 98 -6.65 -5.68 -16.54
C ILE A 98 -7.63 -4.56 -16.86
N PHE A 99 -7.16 -3.30 -16.88
CA PHE A 99 -8.00 -2.16 -17.21
C PHE A 99 -8.51 -2.24 -18.68
N ALA A 100 -7.64 -2.57 -19.62
CA ALA A 100 -8.02 -2.72 -21.04
C ALA A 100 -9.09 -3.81 -21.25
N LEU A 101 -9.03 -4.91 -20.47
CA LEU A 101 -10.07 -5.95 -20.48
C LEU A 101 -11.41 -5.46 -19.91
N ALA A 102 -11.38 -4.62 -18.88
CA ALA A 102 -12.57 -4.11 -18.22
C ALA A 102 -13.13 -2.83 -18.86
N ALA A 103 -12.38 -2.18 -19.74
CA ALA A 103 -12.75 -0.92 -20.39
C ALA A 103 -14.15 -0.93 -21.07
N PRO A 104 -14.56 -2.00 -21.76
CA PRO A 104 -15.90 -2.07 -22.34
C PRO A 104 -17.02 -2.03 -21.28
N VAL A 105 -16.81 -2.69 -20.14
CA VAL A 105 -17.79 -2.79 -19.05
C VAL A 105 -18.06 -1.42 -18.41
N VAL A 106 -17.03 -0.59 -18.27
CA VAL A 106 -17.15 0.75 -17.65
C VAL A 106 -17.41 1.87 -18.67
N GLY A 107 -17.68 1.50 -19.92
CA GLY A 107 -17.95 2.47 -20.98
C GLY A 107 -16.74 3.32 -21.38
N ALA A 108 -15.53 2.81 -21.15
CA ALA A 108 -14.28 3.46 -21.55
C ALA A 108 -13.86 3.11 -22.99
N THR A 109 -14.75 2.54 -23.78
CA THR A 109 -14.55 2.14 -25.19
C THR A 109 -14.32 3.31 -26.16
N GLN A 110 -14.53 4.55 -25.69
CA GLN A 110 -14.16 5.75 -26.49
C GLN A 110 -12.62 5.86 -26.69
N LEU A 111 -11.84 5.06 -25.96
CA LEU A 111 -10.39 5.04 -26.13
C LEU A 111 -10.01 4.32 -27.42
N GLU A 112 -10.45 3.09 -27.59
CA GLU A 112 -10.21 2.24 -28.77
C GLU A 112 -11.21 1.06 -28.76
N PRO A 113 -11.68 0.57 -29.94
CA PRO A 113 -12.64 -0.53 -29.99
C PRO A 113 -12.04 -1.90 -29.65
N THR A 114 -10.71 -2.04 -29.66
CA THR A 114 -10.02 -3.29 -29.41
C THR A 114 -9.25 -3.25 -28.09
N TRP A 115 -9.10 -4.42 -27.46
CA TRP A 115 -8.25 -4.57 -26.26
C TRP A 115 -6.81 -4.10 -26.52
N LEU A 116 -6.23 -4.51 -27.65
CA LEU A 116 -4.84 -4.16 -28.00
C LEU A 116 -4.71 -2.65 -28.22
N GLY A 117 -5.66 -2.01 -28.90
CA GLY A 117 -5.67 -0.57 -29.11
C GLY A 117 -5.77 0.18 -27.77
N THR A 118 -6.69 -0.21 -26.89
CA THR A 118 -6.78 0.36 -25.54
C THR A 118 -5.49 0.16 -24.76
N PHE A 119 -4.91 -1.04 -24.78
CA PHE A 119 -3.66 -1.32 -24.06
C PHE A 119 -2.48 -0.48 -24.57
N THR A 120 -2.28 -0.40 -25.90
CA THR A 120 -1.18 0.39 -26.50
C THR A 120 -1.35 1.89 -26.25
N ARG A 121 -2.58 2.39 -26.25
CA ARG A 121 -2.86 3.78 -25.86
C ARG A 121 -2.52 4.05 -24.40
N LEU A 122 -2.94 3.17 -23.47
CA LEU A 122 -2.57 3.27 -22.07
C LEU A 122 -1.07 3.21 -21.86
N LEU A 123 -0.37 2.35 -22.61
CA LEU A 123 1.08 2.25 -22.58
C LEU A 123 1.74 3.59 -22.92
N GLY A 124 1.26 4.29 -23.92
CA GLY A 124 1.79 5.59 -24.32
C GLY A 124 1.42 6.75 -23.39
N THR A 125 0.28 6.68 -22.69
CA THR A 125 -0.27 7.82 -21.94
C THR A 125 -0.14 7.70 -20.42
N THR A 126 -0.28 6.49 -19.86
CA THR A 126 -0.39 6.30 -18.41
C THR A 126 0.68 5.41 -17.80
N PHE A 127 1.51 4.75 -18.60
CA PHE A 127 2.55 3.83 -18.10
C PHE A 127 3.44 4.49 -17.05
N ILE A 128 3.97 5.67 -17.37
CA ILE A 128 4.90 6.39 -16.50
C ILE A 128 4.26 6.78 -15.16
N LEU A 129 2.93 6.93 -15.11
CA LEU A 129 2.19 7.25 -13.89
C LEU A 129 1.92 6.01 -13.03
N ASN A 130 1.83 4.83 -13.64
CA ASN A 130 1.58 3.58 -12.93
C ASN A 130 2.83 3.02 -12.22
N VAL A 131 4.03 3.25 -12.77
CA VAL A 131 5.29 2.81 -12.15
C VAL A 131 5.48 3.38 -10.73
N PRO A 132 5.32 4.69 -10.47
CA PRO A 132 5.42 5.25 -9.11
C PRO A 132 4.41 4.68 -8.11
N VAL A 133 3.23 4.24 -8.56
CA VAL A 133 2.21 3.64 -7.68
C VAL A 133 2.74 2.40 -6.97
N TYR A 134 3.47 1.53 -7.67
CA TYR A 134 4.15 0.40 -7.06
C TYR A 134 5.12 0.84 -5.95
N TRP A 135 5.94 1.86 -6.22
CA TRP A 135 6.91 2.38 -5.26
C TRP A 135 6.25 3.03 -4.05
N LEU A 136 5.09 3.67 -4.23
CA LEU A 136 4.28 4.18 -3.10
C LEU A 136 3.80 3.05 -2.19
N VAL A 137 3.35 1.93 -2.75
CA VAL A 137 2.96 0.75 -1.98
C VAL A 137 4.15 0.18 -1.20
N VAL A 138 5.32 0.04 -1.86
CA VAL A 138 6.54 -0.44 -1.21
C VAL A 138 7.01 0.53 -0.11
N ALA A 139 6.96 1.83 -0.36
CA ALA A 139 7.32 2.86 0.61
C ALA A 139 6.39 2.84 1.82
N ALA A 140 5.07 2.77 1.62
CA ALA A 140 4.09 2.65 2.69
C ALA A 140 4.32 1.40 3.56
N ALA A 141 4.59 0.25 2.94
CA ALA A 141 4.93 -0.97 3.64
C ALA A 141 6.22 -0.84 4.47
N ARG A 142 7.21 -0.12 3.95
CA ARG A 142 8.47 0.13 4.67
C ARG A 142 8.26 1.05 5.86
N LEU A 143 7.51 2.14 5.68
CA LEU A 143 7.17 3.07 6.77
C LEU A 143 6.40 2.37 7.89
N GLU A 144 5.43 1.52 7.54
CA GLU A 144 4.68 0.74 8.52
C GLU A 144 5.61 -0.20 9.33
N ARG A 145 6.56 -0.86 8.67
CA ARG A 145 7.53 -1.72 9.37
C ARG A 145 8.43 -0.92 10.30
N LEU A 146 8.97 0.21 9.84
CA LEU A 146 9.80 1.08 10.67
C LEU A 146 9.03 1.58 11.90
N ALA A 147 7.78 2.01 11.70
CA ALA A 147 6.92 2.45 12.80
C ALA A 147 6.63 1.32 13.81
N ARG A 148 6.44 0.08 13.34
CA ARG A 148 6.25 -1.07 14.23
C ARG A 148 7.50 -1.37 15.03
N THR A 149 8.67 -1.39 14.39
CA THR A 149 9.95 -1.64 15.05
C THR A 149 10.26 -0.56 16.10
N ALA A 150 9.98 0.72 15.79
CA ALA A 150 10.16 1.82 16.73
C ALA A 150 9.26 1.64 17.97
N ARG A 151 7.96 1.36 17.77
CA ARG A 151 7.03 1.12 18.90
C ARG A 151 7.41 -0.09 19.75
N GLU A 152 7.93 -1.16 19.14
CA GLU A 152 8.38 -2.34 19.86
C GLU A 152 9.63 -2.02 20.70
N LYS A 153 10.57 -1.26 20.15
CA LYS A 153 11.75 -0.77 20.89
C LYS A 153 11.33 0.08 22.08
N ASP A 154 10.46 1.07 21.90
CA ASP A 154 9.95 1.94 22.97
C ASP A 154 9.29 1.11 24.09
N ARG A 155 8.51 0.09 23.70
CA ARG A 155 7.86 -0.82 24.66
C ARG A 155 8.87 -1.64 25.46
N LEU A 156 9.91 -2.17 24.80
CA LEU A 156 10.96 -2.93 25.49
C LEU A 156 11.79 -2.05 26.42
N GLU A 157 12.09 -0.82 26.02
CA GLU A 157 12.80 0.14 26.88
C GLU A 157 11.96 0.50 28.13
N ALA A 158 10.65 0.71 27.98
CA ALA A 158 9.74 0.94 29.11
C ALA A 158 9.71 -0.28 30.06
N GLN A 159 9.58 -1.49 29.52
CA GLN A 159 9.61 -2.72 30.33
C GLN A 159 10.93 -2.89 31.06
N LEU A 160 12.05 -2.57 30.44
CA LEU A 160 13.37 -2.63 31.07
C LEU A 160 13.51 -1.62 32.21
N ALA A 161 12.98 -0.39 32.02
CA ALA A 161 12.97 0.65 33.06
C ALA A 161 12.14 0.21 34.28
N ASP A 162 10.94 -0.35 34.05
CA ASP A 162 10.09 -0.88 35.11
C ASP A 162 10.72 -2.03 35.87
N ALA A 163 11.37 -2.98 35.17
CA ALA A 163 12.07 -4.09 35.77
C ALA A 163 13.25 -3.61 36.66
N ARG A 164 14.00 -2.59 36.18
CA ARG A 164 15.07 -1.98 36.96
C ARG A 164 14.57 -1.32 38.24
N LEU A 165 13.46 -0.57 38.14
CA LEU A 165 12.82 0.04 39.32
C LEU A 165 12.37 -1.01 40.34
N GLN A 166 11.76 -2.10 39.88
CA GLN A 166 11.34 -3.20 40.75
C GLN A 166 12.53 -3.87 41.41
N ALA A 167 13.64 -4.14 40.71
CA ALA A 167 14.85 -4.68 41.25
C ALA A 167 15.49 -3.77 42.31
N LEU A 168 15.53 -2.45 42.04
CA LEU A 168 16.03 -1.48 43.04
C LEU A 168 15.16 -1.46 44.33
N ARG A 169 13.83 -1.47 44.16
CA ARG A 169 12.92 -1.55 45.31
C ARG A 169 13.09 -2.82 46.12
N ALA A 170 13.28 -3.96 45.46
CA ALA A 170 13.54 -5.24 46.11
C ALA A 170 14.86 -5.24 46.91
N GLN A 171 15.89 -4.54 46.42
CA GLN A 171 17.16 -4.38 47.14
C GLN A 171 17.06 -3.46 48.33
N LEU A 172 16.16 -2.47 48.33
CA LEU A 172 16.00 -1.50 49.42
C LEU A 172 15.06 -1.98 50.54
N GLN A 173 14.15 -2.91 50.27
CA GLN A 173 13.12 -3.32 51.24
C GLN A 173 13.60 -4.29 52.36
N PRO A 174 14.54 -5.23 52.22
CA PRO A 174 14.87 -6.18 53.31
C PRO A 174 15.72 -5.60 54.41
N HIS A 175 16.55 -4.59 54.15
CA HIS A 175 17.54 -4.16 55.13
C HIS A 175 17.08 -3.06 56.09
N PHE A 176 16.10 -2.23 55.69
CA PHE A 176 15.64 -1.12 56.53
C PHE A 176 14.62 -1.54 57.58
N LEU A 177 13.83 -2.58 57.37
CA LEU A 177 12.80 -3.05 58.30
C LEU A 177 13.37 -3.87 59.48
N PHE A 178 14.52 -4.51 59.30
CA PHE A 178 15.17 -5.31 60.38
C PHE A 178 16.12 -4.50 61.24
N ASN A 179 16.56 -3.31 60.87
CA ASN A 179 17.45 -2.48 61.66
C ASN A 179 16.74 -1.37 62.47
N ALA A 180 15.40 -1.31 62.44
CA ALA A 180 14.60 -0.32 63.17
C ALA A 180 13.87 -0.91 64.43
N LEU A 181 14.18 -2.16 64.77
CA LEU A 181 13.75 -2.83 66.01
C LEU A 181 14.95 -3.22 66.85
#